data_c6977c548da409df7196181743890dec
#
_entry.id   c6977c548da409df7196181743890dec
#
_cell.length_a   1.000
_cell.length_b   1.000
_cell.length_c   1.000
_cell.angle_alpha   90.00
_cell.angle_beta   90.00
_cell.angle_gamma   90.00
#
_symmetry.space_group_name_H-M   'P 1'
#
loop_
_entity.id
_entity.type
_entity.pdbx_description
1 polymer ?
#
loop_
_entity_poly.entity_id
_entity_poly.type
_entity_poly.pdbx_seq_one_letter_code
_entity_poly.pdbx_strand_id
1 'polypeptide(L)'
;VVKNSSSNNLEQARAPVYIPFKTFFTAIQVLREGLPAVLDRSVWPSFAGGLQSQTLGAFKFLELIDESGKVQPALTRLVNAKTDNEEKQILGEVIRSHYAEAVKLGEKNATFADLQESFRKYGVQRGTLERVVRFFLDACEYTDIKRSPHWAKARKSLRRVKRSTAPIKDKPGEGSSYEDTATNIKTVELRSGGRLSLSLSVDLITLSPEDRQWLFDIIDRFNKYGEAQVS
;
A
#
# COMPACT_ATOMS: atom_id res chain seq x y z
N VAL A 1 -12.90 45.70 19.72
CA VAL A 1 -12.11 44.54 20.10
C VAL A 1 -12.54 43.40 19.16
N VAL A 2 -11.80 43.22 18.08
CA VAL A 2 -12.01 42.15 17.10
C VAL A 2 -11.29 40.91 17.64
N LYS A 3 -12.03 39.92 18.06
CA LYS A 3 -11.48 38.61 18.40
C LYS A 3 -11.14 37.88 17.11
N ASN A 4 -9.86 37.83 16.75
CA ASN A 4 -9.29 36.91 15.78
C ASN A 4 -9.44 35.50 16.32
N SER A 5 -10.45 34.78 15.86
CA SER A 5 -10.54 33.33 16.00
C SER A 5 -9.59 32.71 14.99
N SER A 6 -8.31 32.55 15.38
CA SER A 6 -7.37 31.68 14.65
C SER A 6 -7.91 30.26 14.72
N SER A 7 -8.59 29.85 13.66
CA SER A 7 -8.98 28.47 13.44
C SER A 7 -7.69 27.65 13.28
N ASN A 8 -7.24 27.02 14.37
CA ASN A 8 -6.32 25.90 14.35
C ASN A 8 -7.01 24.73 13.65
N ASN A 9 -7.09 24.81 12.32
CA ASN A 9 -7.39 23.67 11.49
C ASN A 9 -6.09 22.84 11.45
N LEU A 10 -5.91 21.98 12.47
CA LEU A 10 -5.05 20.82 12.29
C LEU A 10 -5.72 20.00 11.19
N GLU A 11 -5.35 20.27 9.95
CA GLU A 11 -5.59 19.39 8.82
C GLU A 11 -5.15 18.01 9.28
N GLN A 12 -6.11 17.16 9.63
CA GLN A 12 -5.85 15.74 9.83
C GLN A 12 -5.24 15.29 8.52
N ALA A 13 -3.93 15.08 8.51
CA ALA A 13 -3.20 14.66 7.32
C ALA A 13 -3.84 13.36 6.83
N ARG A 14 -4.68 13.46 5.79
CA ARG A 14 -5.35 12.32 5.18
C ARG A 14 -4.27 11.34 4.74
N ALA A 15 -4.43 10.08 5.08
CA ALA A 15 -3.47 9.06 4.69
C ALA A 15 -3.40 8.97 3.15
N PRO A 16 -2.21 9.07 2.55
CA PRO A 16 -2.05 8.98 1.11
C PRO A 16 -2.50 7.60 0.59
N VAL A 17 -2.76 7.50 -0.71
CA VAL A 17 -3.24 6.26 -1.32
C VAL A 17 -2.20 5.15 -1.19
N TYR A 18 -2.59 4.02 -0.61
CA TYR A 18 -1.72 2.85 -0.39
C TYR A 18 -2.31 1.53 -0.93
N ILE A 19 -3.42 1.59 -1.69
CA ILE A 19 -3.92 0.45 -2.47
C ILE A 19 -3.12 0.29 -3.77
N PRO A 20 -3.06 -0.90 -4.38
CA PRO A 20 -2.45 -1.06 -5.70
C PRO A 20 -3.14 -0.18 -6.76
N PHE A 21 -2.37 0.45 -7.62
CA PHE A 21 -2.91 1.30 -8.69
C PHE A 21 -3.92 0.55 -9.56
N LYS A 22 -3.65 -0.72 -9.90
CA LYS A 22 -4.60 -1.56 -10.64
C LYS A 22 -5.96 -1.68 -9.93
N THR A 23 -5.96 -1.84 -8.61
CA THR A 23 -7.19 -1.93 -7.81
C THR A 23 -7.95 -0.60 -7.82
N PHE A 24 -7.24 0.51 -7.64
CA PHE A 24 -7.80 1.86 -7.74
C PHE A 24 -8.44 2.08 -9.11
N PHE A 25 -7.73 1.72 -10.16
CA PHE A 25 -8.21 1.84 -11.53
C PHE A 25 -9.45 0.96 -11.78
N THR A 26 -9.45 -0.30 -11.33
CA THR A 26 -10.62 -1.19 -11.40
C THR A 26 -11.82 -0.58 -10.66
N ALA A 27 -11.60 0.07 -9.51
CA ALA A 27 -12.68 0.73 -8.78
C ALA A 27 -13.33 1.87 -9.59
N ILE A 28 -12.54 2.62 -10.37
CA ILE A 28 -13.06 3.64 -11.28
C ILE A 28 -13.84 3.00 -12.43
N GLN A 29 -13.34 1.89 -13.00
CA GLN A 29 -14.03 1.20 -14.09
C GLN A 29 -15.42 0.68 -13.69
N VAL A 30 -15.57 0.19 -12.46
CA VAL A 30 -16.89 -0.22 -11.94
C VAL A 30 -17.87 0.96 -11.91
N LEU A 31 -17.40 2.16 -11.59
CA LEU A 31 -18.26 3.36 -11.57
C LEU A 31 -18.72 3.82 -12.96
N ARG A 32 -18.12 3.32 -14.04
CA ARG A 32 -18.57 3.60 -15.42
C ARG A 32 -19.87 2.91 -15.75
N GLU A 33 -20.20 1.81 -15.09
CA GLU A 33 -21.49 1.14 -15.23
C GLU A 33 -22.63 1.94 -14.61
N GLY A 34 -22.31 2.82 -13.64
CA GLY A 34 -23.26 3.72 -13.00
C GLY A 34 -22.59 4.48 -11.85
N LEU A 35 -22.59 5.81 -11.92
CA LEU A 35 -22.01 6.67 -10.91
C LEU A 35 -23.10 7.16 -9.92
N PRO A 36 -23.16 6.64 -8.68
CA PRO A 36 -24.09 7.11 -7.68
C PRO A 36 -23.70 8.52 -7.19
N ALA A 37 -24.65 9.29 -6.68
CA ALA A 37 -24.38 10.63 -6.14
C ALA A 37 -23.50 10.61 -4.89
N VAL A 38 -23.58 9.52 -4.12
CA VAL A 38 -22.80 9.27 -2.90
C VAL A 38 -22.20 7.89 -2.99
N LEU A 39 -20.89 7.79 -2.75
CA LEU A 39 -20.15 6.53 -2.73
C LEU A 39 -20.01 6.02 -1.31
N ASP A 40 -20.35 4.75 -1.12
CA ASP A 40 -20.11 4.00 0.10
C ASP A 40 -19.44 2.65 -0.19
N ARG A 41 -19.28 1.79 0.81
CA ARG A 41 -18.62 0.50 0.67
C ARG A 41 -19.36 -0.47 -0.24
N SER A 42 -20.68 -0.35 -0.37
CA SER A 42 -21.53 -1.28 -1.14
C SER A 42 -21.29 -1.19 -2.66
N VAL A 43 -20.71 -0.08 -3.13
CA VAL A 43 -20.41 0.14 -4.56
C VAL A 43 -19.45 -0.90 -5.12
N TRP A 44 -18.58 -1.49 -4.29
CA TRP A 44 -17.63 -2.53 -4.71
C TRP A 44 -17.85 -3.85 -3.97
N PRO A 45 -18.96 -4.56 -4.22
CA PRO A 45 -19.33 -5.78 -3.48
C PRO A 45 -18.31 -6.92 -3.64
N SER A 46 -17.57 -6.93 -4.77
CA SER A 46 -16.50 -7.91 -5.03
C SER A 46 -15.21 -7.66 -4.24
N PHE A 47 -15.06 -6.48 -3.62
CA PHE A 47 -13.88 -6.15 -2.81
C PHE A 47 -14.08 -6.62 -1.36
N ALA A 48 -13.03 -7.21 -0.76
CA ALA A 48 -13.05 -7.47 0.68
C ALA A 48 -13.26 -6.18 1.48
N GLY A 49 -13.96 -6.24 2.63
CA GLY A 49 -14.37 -5.06 3.39
C GLY A 49 -13.23 -4.10 3.76
N GLY A 50 -12.02 -4.63 4.07
CA GLY A 50 -10.83 -3.81 4.28
C GLY A 50 -10.41 -3.06 3.01
N LEU A 51 -10.51 -3.68 1.84
CA LEU A 51 -10.17 -3.06 0.56
C LEU A 51 -11.21 -2.00 0.16
N GLN A 52 -12.50 -2.22 0.42
CA GLN A 52 -13.55 -1.23 0.22
C GLN A 52 -13.25 0.06 1.02
N SER A 53 -12.89 -0.08 2.30
CA SER A 53 -12.54 1.07 3.15
C SER A 53 -11.28 1.79 2.64
N GLN A 54 -10.26 1.06 2.22
CA GLN A 54 -9.05 1.63 1.66
C GLN A 54 -9.32 2.36 0.33
N THR A 55 -10.23 1.83 -0.49
CA THR A 55 -10.65 2.46 -1.75
C THR A 55 -11.36 3.78 -1.50
N LEU A 56 -12.31 3.82 -0.56
CA LEU A 56 -12.96 5.08 -0.15
C LEU A 56 -11.93 6.09 0.39
N GLY A 57 -10.98 5.64 1.21
CA GLY A 57 -9.90 6.49 1.70
C GLY A 57 -9.05 7.08 0.56
N ALA A 58 -8.74 6.28 -0.46
CA ALA A 58 -8.02 6.72 -1.64
C ALA A 58 -8.79 7.78 -2.44
N PHE A 59 -10.11 7.59 -2.61
CA PHE A 59 -10.97 8.55 -3.30
C PHE A 59 -11.10 9.86 -2.54
N LYS A 60 -11.18 9.82 -1.20
CA LYS A 60 -11.19 11.01 -0.33
C LYS A 60 -9.86 11.76 -0.38
N PHE A 61 -8.72 11.05 -0.31
CA PHE A 61 -7.40 11.66 -0.37
C PHE A 61 -7.18 12.40 -1.70
N LEU A 62 -7.62 11.81 -2.81
CA LEU A 62 -7.52 12.41 -4.15
C LEU A 62 -8.66 13.40 -4.46
N GLU A 63 -9.47 13.76 -3.46
CA GLU A 63 -10.61 14.67 -3.61
C GLU A 63 -11.56 14.29 -4.77
N LEU A 64 -11.66 13.00 -5.05
CA LEU A 64 -12.65 12.44 -5.98
C LEU A 64 -14.04 12.36 -5.34
N ILE A 65 -14.09 12.27 -4.02
CA ILE A 65 -15.27 12.38 -3.18
C ILE A 65 -14.96 13.24 -1.95
N ASP A 66 -15.97 13.85 -1.37
CA ASP A 66 -15.84 14.56 -0.10
C ASP A 66 -15.89 13.61 1.12
N GLU A 67 -15.86 14.17 2.35
CA GLU A 67 -15.89 13.38 3.58
C GLU A 67 -17.19 12.59 3.76
N SER A 68 -18.29 13.09 3.20
CA SER A 68 -19.61 12.43 3.22
C SER A 68 -19.74 11.34 2.16
N GLY A 69 -18.76 11.20 1.25
CA GLY A 69 -18.79 10.29 0.11
C GLY A 69 -19.44 10.90 -1.14
N LYS A 70 -19.81 12.18 -1.13
CA LYS A 70 -20.44 12.85 -2.28
C LYS A 70 -19.41 13.01 -3.41
N VAL A 71 -19.82 12.64 -4.60
CA VAL A 71 -19.00 12.68 -5.82
C VAL A 71 -18.58 14.10 -6.16
N GLN A 72 -17.30 14.28 -6.47
CA GLN A 72 -16.70 15.54 -6.89
C GLN A 72 -16.59 15.63 -8.43
N PRO A 73 -16.50 16.83 -9.00
CA PRO A 73 -16.42 17.01 -10.47
C PRO A 73 -15.27 16.27 -11.14
N ALA A 74 -14.13 16.11 -10.47
CA ALA A 74 -12.99 15.37 -10.98
C ALA A 74 -13.33 13.89 -11.23
N LEU A 75 -14.04 13.23 -10.31
CA LEU A 75 -14.49 11.85 -10.50
C LEU A 75 -15.51 11.74 -11.62
N THR A 76 -16.47 12.68 -11.70
CA THR A 76 -17.46 12.69 -12.79
C THR A 76 -16.78 12.80 -14.16
N ARG A 77 -15.79 13.69 -14.31
CA ARG A 77 -14.99 13.80 -15.54
C ARG A 77 -14.25 12.51 -15.85
N LEU A 78 -13.63 11.89 -14.84
CA LEU A 78 -12.83 10.67 -14.98
C LEU A 78 -13.67 9.48 -15.43
N VAL A 79 -14.85 9.29 -14.83
CA VAL A 79 -15.79 8.21 -15.17
C VAL A 79 -16.37 8.40 -16.58
N ASN A 80 -16.65 9.63 -16.98
CA ASN A 80 -17.22 9.98 -18.28
C ASN A 80 -16.18 10.16 -19.41
N ALA A 81 -14.89 9.98 -19.12
CA ALA A 81 -13.84 10.06 -20.14
C ALA A 81 -14.09 9.03 -21.26
N LYS A 82 -14.11 9.52 -22.49
CA LYS A 82 -14.43 8.70 -23.67
C LYS A 82 -13.22 8.01 -24.30
N THR A 83 -12.03 8.55 -24.02
CA THR A 83 -10.76 8.03 -24.54
C THR A 83 -9.75 7.80 -23.42
N ASP A 84 -8.87 6.84 -23.61
CA ASP A 84 -7.76 6.56 -22.68
C ASP A 84 -6.89 7.79 -22.46
N ASN A 85 -6.73 8.63 -23.49
CA ASN A 85 -5.92 9.84 -23.41
C ASN A 85 -6.58 10.91 -22.51
N GLU A 86 -7.89 11.09 -22.63
CA GLU A 86 -8.67 11.98 -21.76
C GLU A 86 -8.61 11.51 -20.30
N GLU A 87 -8.78 10.19 -20.08
CA GLU A 87 -8.67 9.58 -18.76
C GLU A 87 -7.28 9.81 -18.13
N LYS A 88 -6.21 9.59 -18.89
CA LYS A 88 -4.83 9.84 -18.47
C LYS A 88 -4.60 11.31 -18.12
N GLN A 89 -5.16 12.24 -18.90
CA GLN A 89 -5.03 13.67 -18.64
C GLN A 89 -5.71 14.06 -17.32
N ILE A 90 -6.98 13.67 -17.14
CA ILE A 90 -7.75 13.98 -15.93
C ILE A 90 -7.07 13.37 -14.69
N LEU A 91 -6.70 12.09 -14.76
CA LEU A 91 -6.01 11.43 -13.65
C LEU A 91 -4.63 12.07 -13.40
N GLY A 92 -3.93 12.47 -14.44
CA GLY A 92 -2.66 13.21 -14.35
C GLY A 92 -2.80 14.55 -13.64
N GLU A 93 -3.88 15.31 -13.88
CA GLU A 93 -4.20 16.54 -13.16
C GLU A 93 -4.38 16.25 -11.66
N VAL A 94 -5.17 15.23 -11.32
CA VAL A 94 -5.42 14.81 -9.94
C VAL A 94 -4.12 14.40 -9.24
N ILE A 95 -3.28 13.60 -9.89
CA ILE A 95 -2.00 13.16 -9.31
C ILE A 95 -1.04 14.34 -9.11
N ARG A 96 -0.94 15.28 -10.07
CA ARG A 96 -0.09 16.47 -9.93
C ARG A 96 -0.56 17.39 -8.80
N SER A 97 -1.87 17.52 -8.61
CA SER A 97 -2.43 18.32 -7.52
C SER A 97 -2.09 17.75 -6.14
N HIS A 98 -2.34 16.45 -5.91
CA HIS A 98 -2.24 15.83 -4.58
C HIS A 98 -0.82 15.35 -4.23
N TYR A 99 0.03 15.15 -5.23
CA TYR A 99 1.43 14.71 -5.06
C TYR A 99 2.42 15.73 -5.64
N ALA A 100 2.09 17.04 -5.56
CA ALA A 100 2.87 18.10 -6.20
C ALA A 100 4.36 18.08 -5.81
N GLU A 101 4.70 17.79 -4.54
CA GLU A 101 6.09 17.71 -4.09
C GLU A 101 6.82 16.51 -4.75
N ALA A 102 6.19 15.34 -4.76
CA ALA A 102 6.77 14.14 -5.38
C ALA A 102 6.93 14.29 -6.90
N VAL A 103 5.98 14.96 -7.59
CA VAL A 103 6.08 15.27 -9.02
C VAL A 103 7.27 16.20 -9.29
N LYS A 104 7.43 17.29 -8.52
CA LYS A 104 8.58 18.20 -8.63
C LYS A 104 9.92 17.49 -8.39
N LEU A 105 9.98 16.52 -7.48
CA LEU A 105 11.17 15.69 -7.28
C LEU A 105 11.49 14.84 -8.51
N GLY A 106 10.48 14.31 -9.19
CA GLY A 106 10.64 13.58 -10.45
C GLY A 106 11.22 14.43 -11.57
N GLU A 107 10.75 15.67 -11.71
CA GLU A 107 11.24 16.65 -12.68
C GLU A 107 12.71 17.02 -12.43
N LYS A 108 13.11 17.15 -11.17
CA LYS A 108 14.48 17.47 -10.73
C LYS A 108 15.44 16.28 -10.72
N ASN A 109 15.01 15.11 -11.18
CA ASN A 109 15.80 13.87 -11.14
C ASN A 109 16.30 13.49 -9.73
N ALA A 110 15.50 13.77 -8.69
CA ALA A 110 15.82 13.46 -7.31
C ALA A 110 16.04 11.96 -7.07
N THR A 111 16.72 11.63 -5.97
CA THR A 111 16.99 10.25 -5.58
C THR A 111 15.72 9.53 -5.09
N PHE A 112 15.77 8.21 -4.97
CA PHE A 112 14.66 7.45 -4.41
C PHE A 112 14.47 7.72 -2.90
N ALA A 113 15.55 8.02 -2.19
CA ALA A 113 15.50 8.42 -0.79
C ALA A 113 14.72 9.74 -0.59
N ASP A 114 14.95 10.74 -1.45
CA ASP A 114 14.21 12.00 -1.42
C ASP A 114 12.70 11.76 -1.66
N LEU A 115 12.36 10.87 -2.59
CA LEU A 115 10.98 10.49 -2.83
C LEU A 115 10.35 9.84 -1.59
N GLN A 116 11.04 8.90 -0.94
CA GLN A 116 10.53 8.26 0.28
C GLN A 116 10.37 9.28 1.41
N GLU A 117 11.29 10.23 1.55
CA GLU A 117 11.22 11.26 2.56
C GLU A 117 10.03 12.20 2.35
N SER A 118 9.72 12.58 1.12
CA SER A 118 8.53 13.38 0.81
C SER A 118 7.23 12.68 1.25
N PHE A 119 7.16 11.36 1.13
CA PHE A 119 6.00 10.59 1.58
C PHE A 119 5.96 10.35 3.10
N ARG A 120 7.10 10.33 3.80
CA ARG A 120 7.13 10.25 5.27
C ARG A 120 6.44 11.43 5.96
N LYS A 121 6.44 12.59 5.32
CA LYS A 121 5.72 13.78 5.80
C LYS A 121 4.22 13.56 6.01
N TYR A 122 3.63 12.59 5.32
CA TYR A 122 2.24 12.16 5.54
C TYR A 122 2.05 11.25 6.77
N GLY A 123 3.08 11.05 7.60
CA GLY A 123 3.01 10.23 8.81
C GLY A 123 2.86 8.71 8.57
N VAL A 124 3.16 8.24 7.35
CA VAL A 124 3.01 6.81 7.01
C VAL A 124 4.16 5.97 7.55
N GLN A 125 3.82 4.80 8.12
CA GLN A 125 4.79 3.83 8.63
C GLN A 125 5.45 3.03 7.50
N ARG A 126 6.60 2.37 7.79
CA ARG A 126 7.43 1.66 6.79
C ARG A 126 6.64 0.76 5.83
N GLY A 127 5.78 -0.12 6.35
CA GLY A 127 5.02 -1.05 5.49
C GLY A 127 4.00 -0.37 4.58
N THR A 128 3.47 0.78 4.99
CA THR A 128 2.55 1.60 4.19
C THR A 128 3.31 2.47 3.20
N LEU A 129 4.49 2.98 3.57
CA LEU A 129 5.33 3.83 2.73
C LEU A 129 5.63 3.18 1.36
N GLU A 130 6.03 1.91 1.36
CA GLU A 130 6.31 1.19 0.11
C GLU A 130 5.07 1.09 -0.80
N ARG A 131 3.89 0.92 -0.20
CA ARG A 131 2.63 0.84 -0.95
C ARG A 131 2.26 2.19 -1.55
N VAL A 132 2.41 3.28 -0.77
CA VAL A 132 2.16 4.65 -1.24
C VAL A 132 3.10 5.01 -2.40
N VAL A 133 4.40 4.78 -2.23
CA VAL A 133 5.39 5.02 -3.28
C VAL A 133 5.07 4.20 -4.52
N ARG A 134 4.69 2.94 -4.37
CA ARG A 134 4.32 2.08 -5.51
C ARG A 134 3.10 2.61 -6.24
N PHE A 135 2.03 2.98 -5.51
CA PHE A 135 0.85 3.60 -6.11
C PHE A 135 1.23 4.82 -6.94
N PHE A 136 1.99 5.75 -6.35
CA PHE A 136 2.44 6.96 -7.05
C PHE A 136 3.24 6.65 -8.31
N LEU A 137 4.22 5.74 -8.24
CA LEU A 137 5.04 5.38 -9.39
C LEU A 137 4.24 4.70 -10.52
N ASP A 138 3.26 3.85 -10.16
CA ASP A 138 2.39 3.21 -11.12
C ASP A 138 1.39 4.21 -11.74
N ALA A 139 0.88 5.17 -10.94
CA ALA A 139 0.05 6.26 -11.43
C ALA A 139 0.81 7.19 -12.39
N CYS A 140 2.06 7.57 -12.05
CA CYS A 140 2.91 8.36 -12.94
C CYS A 140 3.20 7.64 -14.27
N GLU A 141 3.40 6.31 -14.23
CA GLU A 141 3.61 5.53 -15.45
C GLU A 141 2.37 5.51 -16.34
N TYR A 142 1.19 5.35 -15.75
CA TYR A 142 -0.06 5.35 -16.48
C TYR A 142 -0.38 6.72 -17.10
N THR A 143 -0.12 7.81 -16.35
CA THR A 143 -0.47 9.19 -16.75
C THR A 143 0.66 9.92 -17.48
N ASP A 144 1.73 9.21 -17.84
CA ASP A 144 2.91 9.76 -18.53
C ASP A 144 3.56 10.95 -17.79
N ILE A 145 3.40 11.01 -16.44
CA ILE A 145 4.08 12.01 -15.60
C ILE A 145 5.57 11.66 -15.52
N LYS A 146 6.43 12.66 -15.77
CA LYS A 146 7.88 12.51 -15.75
C LYS A 146 8.36 11.99 -14.37
N ARG A 147 9.15 10.93 -14.37
CA ARG A 147 9.77 10.31 -13.19
C ARG A 147 11.29 10.48 -13.25
N SER A 148 11.91 10.56 -12.08
CA SER A 148 13.36 10.49 -12.00
C SER A 148 13.89 9.15 -12.54
N PRO A 149 14.95 9.13 -13.36
CA PRO A 149 15.60 7.89 -13.82
C PRO A 149 16.16 7.06 -12.65
N HIS A 150 16.48 7.70 -11.52
CA HIS A 150 16.98 7.03 -10.31
C HIS A 150 15.93 6.17 -9.61
N TRP A 151 14.63 6.35 -9.92
CA TRP A 151 13.53 5.57 -9.31
C TRP A 151 13.29 4.22 -9.99
N ALA A 152 13.77 4.04 -11.21
CA ALA A 152 13.51 2.83 -12.02
C ALA A 152 14.09 1.55 -11.39
N LYS A 153 15.30 1.62 -10.80
CA LYS A 153 15.95 0.47 -10.14
C LYS A 153 15.24 0.07 -8.84
N ALA A 154 14.83 1.05 -8.03
CA ALA A 154 14.13 0.83 -6.78
C ALA A 154 12.75 0.18 -6.99
N ARG A 155 12.05 0.54 -8.07
CA ARG A 155 10.78 -0.11 -8.46
C ARG A 155 10.94 -1.60 -8.75
N LYS A 156 12.06 -2.02 -9.40
CA LYS A 156 12.33 -3.43 -9.66
C LYS A 156 12.56 -4.22 -8.37
N SER A 157 13.20 -3.65 -7.36
CA SER A 157 13.40 -4.29 -6.06
C SER A 157 12.09 -4.46 -5.30
N LEU A 158 11.21 -3.46 -5.28
CA LEU A 158 9.85 -3.53 -4.71
C LEU A 158 8.96 -4.59 -5.39
N ARG A 159 9.18 -4.89 -6.68
CA ARG A 159 8.48 -5.98 -7.39
C ARG A 159 9.03 -7.36 -7.04
N ARG A 160 10.31 -7.47 -6.71
CA ARG A 160 11.00 -8.76 -6.48
C ARG A 160 10.59 -9.43 -5.18
N VAL A 161 10.28 -8.65 -4.15
CA VAL A 161 9.82 -9.18 -2.84
C VAL A 161 8.52 -10.00 -2.94
N LYS A 162 7.70 -9.81 -3.97
CA LYS A 162 6.46 -10.58 -4.18
C LYS A 162 6.61 -11.87 -5.01
N ARG A 163 7.80 -12.19 -5.54
CA ARG A 163 7.99 -13.34 -6.45
C ARG A 163 8.71 -14.54 -5.83
N SER A 164 9.04 -14.53 -4.54
CA SER A 164 9.70 -15.67 -3.89
C SER A 164 8.72 -16.66 -3.23
N THR A 165 7.64 -17.00 -3.92
CA THR A 165 6.84 -18.20 -3.62
C THR A 165 6.86 -19.16 -4.83
N ALA A 166 8.05 -19.46 -5.33
CA ALA A 166 8.28 -20.63 -6.17
C ALA A 166 9.14 -21.62 -5.37
N PRO A 167 8.89 -22.94 -5.47
CA PRO A 167 9.57 -23.93 -4.63
C PRO A 167 11.08 -23.95 -4.92
N ILE A 168 11.86 -23.76 -3.85
CA ILE A 168 13.32 -23.85 -3.87
C ILE A 168 13.69 -25.32 -4.06
N LYS A 169 14.32 -25.64 -5.18
CA LYS A 169 15.13 -26.85 -5.36
C LYS A 169 16.46 -26.58 -4.67
N ASP A 170 16.83 -27.50 -3.77
CA ASP A 170 18.08 -27.51 -3.03
C ASP A 170 19.32 -27.37 -3.89
N LYS A 171 20.24 -26.50 -3.49
CA LYS A 171 21.70 -26.67 -3.64
C LYS A 171 22.41 -25.93 -2.51
N PRO A 172 23.39 -26.57 -1.83
CA PRO A 172 24.13 -25.98 -0.72
C PRO A 172 25.34 -25.18 -1.21
N GLY A 173 25.69 -24.09 -0.52
CA GLY A 173 26.94 -23.36 -0.74
C GLY A 173 26.93 -21.92 -0.24
N GLU A 174 27.53 -21.75 0.95
CA GLU A 174 28.37 -20.64 1.46
C GLU A 174 27.91 -19.16 1.39
N GLY A 175 27.67 -18.63 2.57
CA GLY A 175 28.30 -17.46 3.22
C GLY A 175 28.18 -16.08 2.59
N SER A 176 27.33 -15.22 3.17
CA SER A 176 27.74 -13.87 3.54
C SER A 176 26.65 -13.20 4.38
N SER A 177 27.04 -12.76 5.55
CA SER A 177 26.31 -12.01 6.55
C SER A 177 25.94 -10.61 6.07
N TYR A 178 24.64 -10.22 6.20
CA TYR A 178 24.22 -8.88 6.60
C TYR A 178 22.82 -9.00 7.21
N GLU A 179 22.64 -8.40 8.38
CA GLU A 179 21.45 -8.42 9.23
C GLU A 179 20.22 -7.88 8.51
N ASP A 180 19.33 -8.78 8.12
CA ASP A 180 17.96 -8.47 7.74
C ASP A 180 17.05 -8.94 8.87
N THR A 181 16.18 -8.07 9.34
CA THR A 181 15.12 -8.41 10.30
C THR A 181 14.27 -9.54 9.68
N ALA A 182 14.67 -10.76 9.96
CA ALA A 182 14.10 -11.97 9.39
C ALA A 182 12.64 -12.11 9.86
N THR A 183 11.71 -11.97 8.95
CA THR A 183 10.35 -12.46 9.13
C THR A 183 10.44 -13.98 9.10
N ASN A 184 10.60 -14.60 10.26
CA ASN A 184 10.59 -16.07 10.39
C ASN A 184 9.17 -16.57 10.13
N ILE A 185 8.94 -17.15 8.95
CA ILE A 185 7.69 -17.83 8.61
C ILE A 185 7.94 -19.34 8.78
N LYS A 186 7.25 -19.96 9.75
CA LYS A 186 7.18 -21.42 9.88
C LYS A 186 5.85 -21.93 9.38
N THR A 187 5.88 -23.05 8.65
CA THR A 187 4.68 -23.66 8.07
C THR A 187 4.65 -25.14 8.44
N VAL A 188 3.49 -25.64 8.89
CA VAL A 188 3.22 -27.06 9.13
C VAL A 188 1.99 -27.50 8.36
N GLU A 189 1.97 -28.75 7.92
CA GLU A 189 0.79 -29.36 7.30
C GLU A 189 -0.10 -29.97 8.39
N LEU A 190 -1.42 -29.87 8.24
CA LEU A 190 -2.38 -30.41 9.19
C LEU A 190 -2.73 -31.85 8.82
N ARG A 191 -2.95 -32.72 9.79
CA ARG A 191 -3.34 -34.13 9.56
C ARG A 191 -4.65 -34.28 8.79
N SER A 192 -5.55 -33.33 8.93
CA SER A 192 -6.83 -33.27 8.21
C SER A 192 -6.75 -32.67 6.82
N GLY A 193 -5.54 -32.39 6.33
CA GLY A 193 -5.30 -31.61 5.13
C GLY A 193 -5.32 -30.11 5.40
N GLY A 194 -4.52 -29.37 4.63
CA GLY A 194 -4.35 -27.92 4.79
C GLY A 194 -3.00 -27.56 5.40
N ARG A 195 -2.66 -26.28 5.32
CA ARG A 195 -1.38 -25.73 5.74
C ARG A 195 -1.59 -24.60 6.74
N LEU A 196 -0.91 -24.66 7.88
CA LEU A 196 -0.88 -23.60 8.87
C LEU A 196 0.48 -22.90 8.84
N SER A 197 0.49 -21.57 8.68
CA SER A 197 1.71 -20.76 8.66
C SER A 197 1.73 -19.79 9.83
N LEU A 198 2.82 -19.81 10.61
CA LEU A 198 3.10 -18.86 11.69
C LEU A 198 4.10 -17.82 11.16
N SER A 199 3.70 -16.55 11.14
CA SER A 199 4.55 -15.43 10.76
C SER A 199 4.73 -14.51 11.96
N LEU A 200 5.98 -14.27 12.35
CA LEU A 200 6.35 -13.42 13.48
C LEU A 200 7.00 -12.14 12.97
N SER A 201 6.38 -11.01 13.31
CA SER A 201 6.88 -9.66 13.00
C SER A 201 6.97 -8.86 14.29
N VAL A 202 7.83 -9.32 15.22
CA VAL A 202 8.02 -8.71 16.54
C VAL A 202 9.51 -8.49 16.81
N ASP A 203 9.82 -7.39 17.48
CA ASP A 203 11.16 -7.15 18.00
C ASP A 203 11.24 -7.81 19.41
N LEU A 204 11.95 -8.93 19.50
CA LEU A 204 12.10 -9.70 20.74
C LEU A 204 12.77 -8.91 21.88
N ILE A 205 13.47 -7.81 21.58
CA ILE A 205 14.17 -6.99 22.57
C ILE A 205 13.17 -6.05 23.27
N THR A 206 12.14 -5.60 22.55
CA THR A 206 11.16 -4.64 23.07
C THR A 206 9.95 -5.30 23.73
N LEU A 207 9.80 -6.64 23.61
CA LEU A 207 8.71 -7.39 24.22
C LEU A 207 8.83 -7.48 25.75
N SER A 208 7.68 -7.40 26.42
CA SER A 208 7.60 -7.73 27.86
C SER A 208 8.04 -9.17 28.13
N PRO A 209 8.56 -9.48 29.32
CA PRO A 209 8.94 -10.86 29.66
C PRO A 209 7.77 -11.86 29.50
N GLU A 210 6.55 -11.45 29.83
CA GLU A 210 5.33 -12.26 29.75
C GLU A 210 4.96 -12.56 28.29
N ASP A 211 4.95 -11.54 27.41
CA ASP A 211 4.67 -11.71 26.00
C ASP A 211 5.74 -12.55 25.30
N ARG A 212 7.00 -12.42 25.73
CA ARG A 212 8.11 -13.22 25.21
C ARG A 212 7.92 -14.70 25.55
N GLN A 213 7.56 -15.01 26.79
CA GLN A 213 7.32 -16.38 27.22
C GLN A 213 6.13 -17.00 26.48
N TRP A 214 5.03 -16.27 26.37
CA TRP A 214 3.85 -16.71 25.63
C TRP A 214 4.18 -16.97 24.14
N LEU A 215 5.00 -16.13 23.53
CA LEU A 215 5.43 -16.30 22.15
C LEU A 215 6.27 -17.58 21.96
N PHE A 216 7.21 -17.84 22.86
CA PHE A 216 8.00 -19.07 22.82
C PHE A 216 7.14 -20.33 23.01
N ASP A 217 6.16 -20.31 23.89
CA ASP A 217 5.21 -21.41 24.07
C ASP A 217 4.43 -21.72 22.77
N ILE A 218 4.03 -20.70 22.03
CA ILE A 218 3.38 -20.89 20.72
C ILE A 218 4.34 -21.53 19.72
N ILE A 219 5.57 -21.04 19.63
CA ILE A 219 6.58 -21.56 18.72
C ILE A 219 6.88 -23.04 19.04
N ASP A 220 7.01 -23.39 20.30
CA ASP A 220 7.28 -24.74 20.73
C ASP A 220 6.13 -25.73 20.44
N ARG A 221 4.89 -25.28 20.66
CA ARG A 221 3.71 -26.09 20.28
C ARG A 221 3.63 -26.29 18.77
N PHE A 222 3.97 -25.27 18.01
CA PHE A 222 4.00 -25.33 16.56
C PHE A 222 5.08 -26.30 16.04
N ASN A 223 6.27 -26.30 16.68
CA ASN A 223 7.37 -27.22 16.36
C ASN A 223 7.00 -28.66 16.69
N LYS A 224 6.49 -28.94 17.91
CA LYS A 224 6.07 -30.26 18.35
C LYS A 224 5.00 -30.88 17.44
N TYR A 225 4.08 -30.04 16.93
CA TYR A 225 3.08 -30.51 15.98
C TYR A 225 3.70 -30.92 14.63
N GLY A 226 4.70 -30.16 14.15
CA GLY A 226 5.43 -30.50 12.93
C GLY A 226 6.28 -31.77 13.05
N GLU A 227 6.98 -31.95 14.17
CA GLU A 227 7.83 -33.12 14.42
C GLU A 227 7.02 -34.44 14.58
N ALA A 228 5.83 -34.37 15.16
CA ALA A 228 4.93 -35.50 15.33
C ALA A 228 4.38 -36.08 14.02
N GLN A 229 4.71 -35.49 12.88
CA GLN A 229 4.30 -35.95 11.55
C GLN A 229 5.42 -36.66 10.77
N VAL A 230 6.65 -36.61 11.26
CA VAL A 230 7.82 -37.17 10.58
C VAL A 230 8.19 -38.57 11.14
N SER A 231 7.49 -39.05 12.17
CA SER A 231 7.63 -40.38 12.77
C SER A 231 6.46 -41.32 12.31
#